data_f5767e30ca64462cf00d4b82a699ba36
#
_entry.id   f5767e30ca64462cf00d4b82a699ba36
#
_cell.length_a   1.000
_cell.length_b   1.000
_cell.length_c   1.000
_cell.angle_alpha   90.00
_cell.angle_beta   90.00
_cell.angle_gamma   90.00
#
_symmetry.space_group_name_H-M   'P 1'
#
loop_
_entity.id
_entity.type
_entity.pdbx_description
1 polymer ?
#
loop_
_entity_poly.entity_id
_entity_poly.type
_entity_poly.pdbx_seq_one_letter_code
_entity_poly.pdbx_strand_id
1 'polypeptide(L)'
;AAQQPLFASYRYMEKDKNIPMASYWAVYCAYKMQDSKNTLNHTYQALKDTTHYEMMLQYLSDTYRRDADTTRYVNTLVEGFQKYPLSLFFYSHLIEHYSQTGQWDEALALTDKALNVDSTNQVFWQTKGSILLNLGDFQKCFDISQRLISKNDSLPEAWLNAGLSKFNMGVKFDKTSLASSKQRAATLKYYKEALPYLEKYRAMRPDRKDKWALPLYTIYLNLNMGKEFDEIDKLM
;
A
#
# COMPACT_ATOMS: atom_id res chain seq x y z
N ALA A 1 -30.20 5.03 17.24
CA ALA A 1 -31.44 5.04 16.41
C ALA A 1 -31.32 4.17 15.15
N ALA A 2 -30.16 4.08 14.48
CA ALA A 2 -29.99 3.29 13.24
C ALA A 2 -29.93 1.76 13.45
N GLN A 3 -29.63 1.28 14.66
CA GLN A 3 -29.48 -0.16 14.93
C GLN A 3 -30.80 -0.93 14.99
N GLN A 4 -31.88 -0.30 15.44
CA GLN A 4 -33.18 -0.98 15.56
C GLN A 4 -33.76 -1.47 14.22
N PRO A 5 -33.78 -0.66 13.13
CA PRO A 5 -34.22 -1.14 11.83
C PRO A 5 -33.37 -2.28 11.28
N LEU A 6 -32.06 -2.21 11.47
CA LEU A 6 -31.12 -3.27 11.03
C LEU A 6 -31.38 -4.59 11.77
N PHE A 7 -31.60 -4.52 13.08
CA PHE A 7 -31.94 -5.70 13.89
C PHE A 7 -33.26 -6.34 13.47
N ALA A 8 -34.27 -5.52 13.21
CA ALA A 8 -35.59 -6.03 12.71
C ALA A 8 -35.42 -6.70 11.34
N SER A 9 -34.67 -6.08 10.42
CA SER A 9 -34.36 -6.65 9.10
C SER A 9 -33.57 -7.95 9.22
N TYR A 10 -32.56 -8.01 10.10
CA TYR A 10 -31.79 -9.23 10.39
C TYR A 10 -32.75 -10.37 10.80
N ARG A 11 -33.60 -10.14 11.79
CA ARG A 11 -34.55 -11.16 12.30
C ARG A 11 -35.55 -11.61 11.24
N TYR A 12 -35.94 -10.72 10.34
CA TYR A 12 -36.78 -11.08 9.22
C TYR A 12 -36.06 -11.99 8.22
N MET A 13 -34.85 -11.64 7.82
CA MET A 13 -34.08 -12.43 6.86
C MET A 13 -33.60 -13.77 7.42
N GLU A 14 -33.35 -13.85 8.73
CA GLU A 14 -32.93 -15.09 9.39
C GLU A 14 -34.00 -16.22 9.29
N LYS A 15 -35.27 -15.88 9.14
CA LYS A 15 -36.33 -16.88 8.96
C LYS A 15 -36.17 -17.67 7.67
N ASP A 16 -35.59 -17.04 6.64
CA ASP A 16 -35.36 -17.63 5.33
C ASP A 16 -33.88 -17.98 5.09
N LYS A 17 -33.19 -18.38 6.16
CA LYS A 17 -31.72 -18.65 6.16
C LYS A 17 -31.24 -19.70 5.15
N ASN A 18 -32.17 -20.50 4.60
CA ASN A 18 -31.84 -21.47 3.56
C ASN A 18 -31.81 -20.85 2.15
N ILE A 19 -32.24 -19.59 2.00
CA ILE A 19 -32.21 -18.85 0.76
C ILE A 19 -30.89 -18.01 0.74
N PRO A 20 -29.99 -18.22 -0.21
CA PRO A 20 -28.68 -17.52 -0.23
C PRO A 20 -28.81 -16.01 -0.18
N MET A 21 -29.76 -15.43 -0.94
CA MET A 21 -30.01 -13.99 -0.96
C MET A 21 -30.47 -13.46 0.41
N ALA A 22 -31.40 -14.18 1.09
CA ALA A 22 -31.85 -13.79 2.43
C ALA A 22 -30.72 -13.88 3.46
N SER A 23 -29.87 -14.91 3.35
CA SER A 23 -28.67 -15.05 4.17
C SER A 23 -27.65 -13.94 3.93
N TYR A 24 -27.45 -13.51 2.67
CA TYR A 24 -26.64 -12.35 2.35
C TYR A 24 -27.13 -11.09 3.07
N TRP A 25 -28.42 -10.79 2.98
CA TRP A 25 -28.99 -9.61 3.64
C TRP A 25 -28.96 -9.69 5.16
N ALA A 26 -29.09 -10.89 5.73
CA ALA A 26 -28.91 -11.09 7.17
C ALA A 26 -27.46 -10.76 7.58
N VAL A 27 -26.47 -11.26 6.83
CA VAL A 27 -25.05 -10.95 7.06
C VAL A 27 -24.80 -9.44 6.90
N TYR A 28 -25.35 -8.81 5.87
CA TYR A 28 -25.21 -7.36 5.69
C TYR A 28 -25.73 -6.57 6.90
N CYS A 29 -26.94 -6.91 7.39
CA CYS A 29 -27.51 -6.24 8.57
C CYS A 29 -26.64 -6.45 9.82
N ALA A 30 -26.20 -7.69 10.07
CA ALA A 30 -25.33 -8.01 11.19
C ALA A 30 -24.00 -7.28 11.12
N TYR A 31 -23.37 -7.26 9.94
CA TYR A 31 -22.13 -6.52 9.67
C TYR A 31 -22.29 -5.02 9.96
N LYS A 32 -23.38 -4.39 9.49
CA LYS A 32 -23.68 -2.97 9.76
C LYS A 32 -23.94 -2.68 11.24
N MET A 33 -24.46 -3.66 11.99
CA MET A 33 -24.59 -3.59 13.44
C MET A 33 -23.27 -3.87 14.20
N GLN A 34 -22.22 -4.23 13.50
CA GLN A 34 -20.94 -4.67 14.07
C GLN A 34 -21.06 -5.94 14.93
N ASP A 35 -22.06 -6.78 14.65
CA ASP A 35 -22.30 -8.05 15.32
C ASP A 35 -21.55 -9.17 14.61
N SER A 36 -20.30 -9.42 15.03
CA SER A 36 -19.43 -10.43 14.43
C SER A 36 -20.06 -11.82 14.47
N LYS A 37 -20.67 -12.21 15.61
CA LYS A 37 -21.27 -13.53 15.78
C LYS A 37 -22.34 -13.79 14.73
N ASN A 38 -23.29 -12.86 14.58
CA ASN A 38 -24.39 -13.01 13.63
C ASN A 38 -23.93 -12.81 12.19
N THR A 39 -22.89 -11.99 11.94
CA THR A 39 -22.24 -11.90 10.62
C THR A 39 -21.73 -13.26 10.19
N LEU A 40 -21.05 -14.00 11.07
CA LEU A 40 -20.44 -15.29 10.74
C LEU A 40 -21.47 -16.43 10.67
N ASN A 41 -22.58 -16.39 11.42
CA ASN A 41 -23.56 -17.46 11.50
C ASN A 41 -24.21 -17.81 10.16
N HIS A 42 -24.43 -16.84 9.27
CA HIS A 42 -25.12 -17.03 7.99
C HIS A 42 -24.17 -17.07 6.79
N THR A 43 -22.87 -16.94 7.03
CA THR A 43 -21.83 -16.80 5.99
C THR A 43 -21.84 -17.96 5.00
N TYR A 44 -21.85 -19.21 5.49
CA TYR A 44 -21.79 -20.39 4.62
C TYR A 44 -22.91 -20.42 3.59
N GLN A 45 -24.12 -20.07 4.00
CA GLN A 45 -25.26 -20.05 3.10
C GLN A 45 -25.23 -18.81 2.19
N ALA A 46 -24.84 -17.66 2.72
CA ALA A 46 -24.72 -16.41 1.97
C ALA A 46 -23.66 -16.49 0.87
N LEU A 47 -22.57 -17.22 1.08
CA LEU A 47 -21.53 -17.46 0.07
C LEU A 47 -22.00 -18.30 -1.14
N LYS A 48 -23.18 -18.90 -1.07
CA LYS A 48 -23.82 -19.56 -2.23
C LYS A 48 -24.49 -18.55 -3.18
N ASP A 49 -24.68 -17.32 -2.75
CA ASP A 49 -25.13 -16.22 -3.62
C ASP A 49 -23.90 -15.67 -4.38
N THR A 50 -23.77 -16.12 -5.64
CA THR A 50 -22.66 -15.72 -6.49
C THR A 50 -22.72 -14.24 -6.89
N THR A 51 -23.88 -13.61 -6.85
CA THR A 51 -24.06 -12.20 -7.22
C THR A 51 -23.37 -11.27 -6.22
N HIS A 52 -23.40 -11.62 -4.94
CA HIS A 52 -22.83 -10.78 -3.88
C HIS A 52 -21.56 -11.37 -3.25
N TYR A 53 -20.97 -12.36 -3.90
CA TYR A 53 -19.82 -13.10 -3.35
C TYR A 53 -18.65 -12.19 -2.97
N GLU A 54 -18.29 -11.23 -3.84
CA GLU A 54 -17.21 -10.27 -3.57
C GLU A 54 -17.48 -9.46 -2.30
N MET A 55 -18.69 -8.87 -2.20
CA MET A 55 -19.09 -8.09 -1.01
C MET A 55 -19.11 -8.95 0.24
N MET A 56 -19.51 -10.22 0.12
CA MET A 56 -19.51 -11.15 1.24
C MET A 56 -18.10 -11.38 1.78
N LEU A 57 -17.12 -11.59 0.90
CA LEU A 57 -15.73 -11.74 1.31
C LEU A 57 -15.18 -10.46 1.95
N GLN A 58 -15.62 -9.27 1.49
CA GLN A 58 -15.24 -7.99 2.13
C GLN A 58 -15.81 -7.90 3.55
N TYR A 59 -17.09 -8.23 3.77
CA TYR A 59 -17.69 -8.21 5.11
C TYR A 59 -17.05 -9.24 6.06
N LEU A 60 -16.69 -10.41 5.54
CA LEU A 60 -15.99 -11.43 6.31
C LEU A 60 -14.59 -10.99 6.72
N SER A 61 -13.81 -10.49 5.78
CA SER A 61 -12.45 -10.05 6.08
C SER A 61 -12.46 -8.92 7.11
N ASP A 62 -13.34 -7.93 6.97
CA ASP A 62 -13.48 -6.86 7.95
C ASP A 62 -13.92 -7.38 9.32
N THR A 63 -14.78 -8.40 9.35
CA THR A 63 -15.24 -9.00 10.60
C THR A 63 -14.10 -9.72 11.29
N TYR A 64 -13.33 -10.54 10.57
CA TYR A 64 -12.15 -11.22 11.11
C TYR A 64 -11.08 -10.23 11.58
N ARG A 65 -10.88 -9.13 10.86
CA ARG A 65 -9.95 -8.06 11.29
C ARG A 65 -10.39 -7.45 12.62
N ARG A 66 -11.69 -7.14 12.79
CA ARG A 66 -12.22 -6.60 14.06
C ARG A 66 -12.07 -7.59 15.22
N ASP A 67 -12.23 -8.87 14.96
CA ASP A 67 -12.12 -9.94 15.94
C ASP A 67 -10.66 -10.36 16.21
N ALA A 68 -9.69 -9.65 15.59
CA ALA A 68 -8.26 -9.94 15.66
C ALA A 68 -7.86 -11.36 15.18
N ASP A 69 -8.69 -12.00 14.37
CA ASP A 69 -8.40 -13.28 13.73
C ASP A 69 -7.61 -13.05 12.43
N THR A 70 -6.32 -12.75 12.59
CA THR A 70 -5.42 -12.43 11.48
C THR A 70 -5.35 -13.55 10.45
N THR A 71 -5.39 -14.82 10.88
CA THR A 71 -5.30 -15.96 9.98
C THR A 71 -6.49 -16.03 9.03
N ARG A 72 -7.72 -15.96 9.55
CA ARG A 72 -8.92 -15.97 8.71
C ARG A 72 -9.05 -14.69 7.88
N TYR A 73 -8.66 -13.55 8.45
CA TYR A 73 -8.59 -12.28 7.72
C TYR A 73 -7.77 -12.41 6.44
N VAL A 74 -6.49 -12.83 6.58
CA VAL A 74 -5.58 -12.95 5.43
C VAL A 74 -6.06 -14.00 4.43
N ASN A 75 -6.51 -15.17 4.90
CA ASN A 75 -7.02 -16.21 4.02
C ASN A 75 -8.23 -15.73 3.20
N THR A 76 -9.15 -14.98 3.81
CA THR A 76 -10.31 -14.40 3.11
C THR A 76 -9.89 -13.36 2.07
N LEU A 77 -8.89 -12.53 2.38
CA LEU A 77 -8.34 -11.57 1.42
C LEU A 77 -7.66 -12.26 0.23
N VAL A 78 -6.91 -13.33 0.50
CA VAL A 78 -6.24 -14.13 -0.56
C VAL A 78 -7.29 -14.77 -1.47
N GLU A 79 -8.35 -15.37 -0.91
CA GLU A 79 -9.46 -15.91 -1.69
C GLU A 79 -10.13 -14.82 -2.54
N GLY A 80 -10.40 -13.66 -1.93
CA GLY A 80 -10.99 -12.51 -2.62
C GLY A 80 -10.12 -12.03 -3.78
N PHE A 81 -8.81 -11.89 -3.57
CA PHE A 81 -7.90 -11.49 -4.64
C PHE A 81 -7.77 -12.54 -5.76
N GLN A 82 -7.80 -13.83 -5.43
CA GLN A 82 -7.75 -14.89 -6.44
C GLN A 82 -8.96 -14.85 -7.38
N LYS A 83 -10.16 -14.53 -6.84
CA LYS A 83 -11.39 -14.45 -7.63
C LYS A 83 -11.58 -13.07 -8.30
N TYR A 84 -11.12 -12.02 -7.65
CA TYR A 84 -11.29 -10.63 -8.07
C TYR A 84 -9.94 -9.88 -8.05
N PRO A 85 -9.01 -10.22 -8.93
CA PRO A 85 -7.64 -9.69 -8.90
C PRO A 85 -7.53 -8.18 -9.17
N LEU A 86 -8.59 -7.56 -9.69
CA LEU A 86 -8.67 -6.12 -9.90
C LEU A 86 -9.42 -5.39 -8.77
N SER A 87 -9.92 -6.11 -7.78
CA SER A 87 -10.54 -5.50 -6.60
C SER A 87 -9.48 -4.81 -5.74
N LEU A 88 -9.53 -3.48 -5.72
CA LEU A 88 -8.60 -2.67 -4.92
C LEU A 88 -8.78 -2.93 -3.42
N PHE A 89 -9.94 -3.40 -2.99
CA PHE A 89 -10.15 -3.76 -1.59
C PHE A 89 -9.21 -4.89 -1.15
N PHE A 90 -9.28 -6.05 -1.82
CA PHE A 90 -8.42 -7.19 -1.45
C PHE A 90 -6.95 -6.90 -1.68
N TYR A 91 -6.64 -6.26 -2.80
CA TYR A 91 -5.28 -5.89 -3.14
C TYR A 91 -4.66 -4.98 -2.07
N SER A 92 -5.31 -3.87 -1.73
CA SER A 92 -4.73 -2.89 -0.80
C SER A 92 -4.56 -3.45 0.62
N HIS A 93 -5.53 -4.24 1.11
CA HIS A 93 -5.44 -4.85 2.43
C HIS A 93 -4.35 -5.93 2.51
N LEU A 94 -4.13 -6.71 1.44
CA LEU A 94 -3.01 -7.64 1.37
C LEU A 94 -1.66 -6.92 1.32
N ILE A 95 -1.54 -5.86 0.50
CA ILE A 95 -0.31 -5.04 0.45
C ILE A 95 -0.02 -4.41 1.81
N GLU A 96 -1.05 -3.88 2.49
CA GLU A 96 -0.90 -3.33 3.84
C GLU A 96 -0.39 -4.40 4.81
N HIS A 97 -1.01 -5.57 4.83
CA HIS A 97 -0.59 -6.68 5.69
C HIS A 97 0.85 -7.12 5.42
N TYR A 98 1.22 -7.37 4.16
CA TYR A 98 2.58 -7.76 3.79
C TYR A 98 3.61 -6.67 4.11
N SER A 99 3.25 -5.41 3.95
CA SER A 99 4.11 -4.28 4.31
C SER A 99 4.37 -4.20 5.82
N GLN A 100 3.32 -4.39 6.63
CA GLN A 100 3.42 -4.36 8.10
C GLN A 100 4.22 -5.54 8.66
N THR A 101 4.17 -6.69 7.98
CA THR A 101 4.87 -7.91 8.37
C THR A 101 6.25 -8.07 7.71
N GLY A 102 6.65 -7.13 6.84
CA GLY A 102 7.93 -7.17 6.13
C GLY A 102 8.00 -8.22 5.03
N GLN A 103 6.88 -8.78 4.60
CA GLN A 103 6.77 -9.81 3.56
C GLN A 103 6.77 -9.16 2.16
N TRP A 104 7.90 -8.55 1.81
CA TRP A 104 8.02 -7.75 0.58
C TRP A 104 8.01 -8.61 -0.70
N ASP A 105 8.51 -9.84 -0.64
CA ASP A 105 8.50 -10.76 -1.79
C ASP A 105 7.08 -11.21 -2.11
N GLU A 106 6.25 -11.49 -1.09
CA GLU A 106 4.83 -11.79 -1.24
C GLU A 106 4.05 -10.60 -1.81
N ALA A 107 4.35 -9.38 -1.32
CA ALA A 107 3.77 -8.16 -1.86
C ALA A 107 4.14 -7.95 -3.33
N LEU A 108 5.38 -8.25 -3.72
CA LEU A 108 5.84 -8.17 -5.10
C LEU A 108 5.11 -9.19 -5.98
N ALA A 109 5.04 -10.45 -5.55
CA ALA A 109 4.35 -11.51 -6.27
C ALA A 109 2.85 -11.23 -6.46
N LEU A 110 2.19 -10.67 -5.43
CA LEU A 110 0.80 -10.21 -5.51
C LEU A 110 0.63 -9.12 -6.55
N THR A 111 1.52 -8.12 -6.52
CA THR A 111 1.47 -6.98 -7.44
C THR A 111 1.73 -7.41 -8.88
N ASP A 112 2.65 -8.35 -9.10
CA ASP A 112 2.92 -8.92 -10.42
C ASP A 112 1.71 -9.68 -10.97
N LYS A 113 0.99 -10.43 -10.13
CA LYS A 113 -0.28 -11.06 -10.53
C LYS A 113 -1.33 -10.03 -10.94
N ALA A 114 -1.47 -8.94 -10.19
CA ALA A 114 -2.40 -7.85 -10.54
C ALA A 114 -2.02 -7.19 -11.87
N LEU A 115 -0.73 -6.92 -12.11
CA LEU A 115 -0.22 -6.35 -13.35
C LEU A 115 -0.34 -7.29 -14.56
N ASN A 116 -0.33 -8.62 -14.36
CA ASN A 116 -0.60 -9.59 -15.43
C ASN A 116 -2.05 -9.53 -15.91
N VAL A 117 -2.98 -9.12 -15.05
CA VAL A 117 -4.40 -8.94 -15.39
C VAL A 117 -4.65 -7.56 -16.00
N ASP A 118 -4.09 -6.50 -15.40
CA ASP A 118 -4.16 -5.13 -15.91
C ASP A 118 -2.77 -4.46 -15.88
N SER A 119 -2.04 -4.63 -16.97
CA SER A 119 -0.70 -4.05 -17.13
C SER A 119 -0.68 -2.52 -17.26
N THR A 120 -1.84 -1.88 -17.38
CA THR A 120 -1.97 -0.43 -17.53
C THR A 120 -2.24 0.29 -16.23
N ASN A 121 -2.61 -0.44 -15.18
CA ASN A 121 -3.03 0.12 -13.90
C ASN A 121 -1.89 0.84 -13.18
N GLN A 122 -2.06 2.13 -13.05
CA GLN A 122 -1.07 3.03 -12.47
C GLN A 122 -0.82 2.77 -10.98
N VAL A 123 -1.87 2.38 -10.24
CA VAL A 123 -1.77 2.08 -8.81
C VAL A 123 -0.86 0.87 -8.58
N PHE A 124 -1.01 -0.19 -9.39
CA PHE A 124 -0.16 -1.38 -9.29
C PHE A 124 1.31 -1.07 -9.61
N TRP A 125 1.57 -0.24 -10.62
CA TRP A 125 2.94 0.19 -10.93
C TRP A 125 3.55 1.05 -9.83
N GLN A 126 2.79 1.98 -9.21
CA GLN A 126 3.25 2.76 -8.07
C GLN A 126 3.60 1.87 -6.88
N THR A 127 2.70 0.92 -6.55
CA THR A 127 2.93 -0.05 -5.47
C THR A 127 4.16 -0.89 -5.75
N LYS A 128 4.35 -1.39 -6.98
CA LYS A 128 5.55 -2.13 -7.38
C LYS A 128 6.84 -1.32 -7.15
N GLY A 129 6.83 -0.04 -7.53
CA GLY A 129 7.95 0.86 -7.28
C GLY A 129 8.28 0.94 -5.79
N SER A 130 7.28 1.15 -4.94
CA SER A 130 7.46 1.24 -3.47
C SER A 130 7.96 -0.07 -2.86
N ILE A 131 7.47 -1.22 -3.33
CA ILE A 131 7.93 -2.54 -2.88
C ILE A 131 9.40 -2.75 -3.26
N LEU A 132 9.79 -2.46 -4.49
CA LEU A 132 11.18 -2.59 -4.96
C LEU A 132 12.13 -1.66 -4.19
N LEU A 133 11.66 -0.48 -3.79
CA LEU A 133 12.42 0.42 -2.91
C LEU A 133 12.73 -0.25 -1.56
N ASN A 134 11.75 -0.91 -0.96
CA ASN A 134 11.92 -1.63 0.31
C ASN A 134 12.78 -2.88 0.17
N LEU A 135 12.69 -3.60 -0.94
CA LEU A 135 13.56 -4.73 -1.28
C LEU A 135 15.01 -4.31 -1.58
N GLY A 136 15.25 -3.00 -1.75
CA GLY A 136 16.58 -2.47 -2.09
C GLY A 136 16.96 -2.63 -3.56
N ASP A 137 16.00 -2.97 -4.43
CA ASP A 137 16.18 -2.98 -5.89
C ASP A 137 15.95 -1.57 -6.46
N PHE A 138 16.87 -0.67 -6.07
CA PHE A 138 16.71 0.75 -6.33
C PHE A 138 16.72 1.09 -7.82
N GLN A 139 17.46 0.32 -8.65
CA GLN A 139 17.48 0.61 -10.08
C GLN A 139 16.12 0.34 -10.73
N LYS A 140 15.51 -0.81 -10.46
CA LYS A 140 14.19 -1.11 -11.00
C LYS A 140 13.10 -0.15 -10.46
N CYS A 141 13.18 0.22 -9.17
CA CYS A 141 12.31 1.24 -8.60
C CYS A 141 12.43 2.57 -9.36
N PHE A 142 13.65 3.02 -9.61
CA PHE A 142 13.92 4.25 -10.37
C PHE A 142 13.33 4.19 -11.79
N ASP A 143 13.57 3.09 -12.52
CA ASP A 143 13.09 2.92 -13.90
C ASP A 143 11.55 2.95 -13.98
N ILE A 144 10.87 2.30 -13.03
CA ILE A 144 9.41 2.35 -12.91
C ILE A 144 8.94 3.78 -12.62
N SER A 145 9.59 4.45 -11.67
CA SER A 145 9.23 5.81 -11.28
C SER A 145 9.38 6.80 -12.44
N GLN A 146 10.45 6.67 -13.23
CA GLN A 146 10.67 7.47 -14.43
C GLN A 146 9.54 7.30 -15.45
N ARG A 147 9.11 6.05 -15.69
CA ARG A 147 7.98 5.75 -16.59
C ARG A 147 6.68 6.36 -16.08
N LEU A 148 6.44 6.32 -14.78
CA LEU A 148 5.25 6.92 -14.16
C LEU A 148 5.27 8.44 -14.31
N ILE A 149 6.39 9.09 -13.99
CA ILE A 149 6.57 10.54 -14.14
C ILE A 149 6.39 10.98 -15.59
N SER A 150 6.93 10.23 -16.56
CA SER A 150 6.78 10.56 -17.99
C SER A 150 5.34 10.49 -18.50
N LYS A 151 4.51 9.64 -17.89
CA LYS A 151 3.07 9.51 -18.22
C LYS A 151 2.20 10.48 -17.46
N ASN A 152 2.53 10.74 -16.21
CA ASN A 152 1.80 11.64 -15.32
C ASN A 152 2.75 12.20 -14.25
N ASP A 153 3.15 13.43 -14.44
CA ASP A 153 4.06 14.16 -13.55
C ASP A 153 3.41 14.67 -12.26
N SER A 154 2.09 14.54 -12.16
CA SER A 154 1.31 14.94 -10.98
C SER A 154 1.26 13.86 -9.89
N LEU A 155 2.07 12.78 -10.00
CA LEU A 155 2.12 11.65 -9.05
C LEU A 155 3.23 11.86 -8.01
N PRO A 156 2.94 12.32 -6.78
CA PRO A 156 3.97 12.60 -5.79
C PRO A 156 4.83 11.38 -5.46
N GLU A 157 4.19 10.22 -5.30
CA GLU A 157 4.88 8.98 -4.89
C GLU A 157 5.90 8.51 -5.95
N ALA A 158 5.68 8.80 -7.22
CA ALA A 158 6.65 8.48 -8.27
C ALA A 158 7.92 9.35 -8.13
N TRP A 159 7.77 10.64 -7.81
CA TRP A 159 8.89 11.54 -7.53
C TRP A 159 9.64 11.11 -6.26
N LEU A 160 8.92 10.75 -5.20
CA LEU A 160 9.53 10.25 -3.97
C LEU A 160 10.36 8.99 -4.23
N ASN A 161 9.76 7.99 -4.89
CA ASN A 161 10.42 6.74 -5.16
C ASN A 161 11.66 6.91 -6.05
N ALA A 162 11.60 7.78 -7.07
CA ALA A 162 12.76 8.12 -7.90
C ALA A 162 13.88 8.76 -7.08
N GLY A 163 13.53 9.74 -6.24
CA GLY A 163 14.49 10.42 -5.39
C GLY A 163 15.12 9.51 -4.34
N LEU A 164 14.29 8.73 -3.62
CA LEU A 164 14.77 7.78 -2.62
C LEU A 164 15.62 6.66 -3.23
N SER A 165 15.31 6.22 -4.46
CA SER A 165 16.14 5.23 -5.16
C SER A 165 17.54 5.74 -5.38
N LYS A 166 17.69 6.93 -5.94
CA LYS A 166 19.01 7.55 -6.15
C LYS A 166 19.71 7.86 -4.82
N PHE A 167 18.99 8.39 -3.84
CA PHE A 167 19.53 8.63 -2.51
C PHE A 167 20.08 7.35 -1.88
N ASN A 168 19.32 6.26 -1.87
CA ASN A 168 19.76 4.99 -1.28
C ASN A 168 20.90 4.32 -2.07
N MET A 169 20.99 4.52 -3.39
CA MET A 169 22.18 4.13 -4.16
C MET A 169 23.43 4.87 -3.65
N GLY A 170 23.31 6.17 -3.37
CA GLY A 170 24.38 6.95 -2.76
C GLY A 170 24.77 6.44 -1.37
N VAL A 171 23.78 6.20 -0.50
CA VAL A 171 23.98 5.69 0.87
C VAL A 171 24.72 4.33 0.87
N LYS A 172 24.48 3.46 -0.12
CA LYS A 172 25.19 2.18 -0.22
C LYS A 172 26.72 2.35 -0.34
N PHE A 173 27.18 3.42 -1.00
CA PHE A 173 28.62 3.72 -1.12
C PHE A 173 29.19 4.43 0.11
N ASP A 174 28.35 5.14 0.86
CA ASP A 174 28.77 5.93 2.02
C ASP A 174 28.98 5.08 3.29
N LYS A 175 28.38 3.89 3.36
CA LYS A 175 28.44 2.98 4.53
C LYS A 175 29.84 2.39 4.82
N THR A 176 30.84 2.65 4.01
CA THR A 176 32.20 2.15 4.24
C THR A 176 33.03 3.23 4.94
N SER A 177 33.37 3.00 6.20
CA SER A 177 34.21 3.90 7.02
C SER A 177 35.60 4.22 6.43
N LEU A 178 35.99 3.55 5.35
CA LEU A 178 37.19 3.72 4.55
C LEU A 178 36.84 4.00 3.08
N ALA A 179 35.80 4.77 2.81
CA ALA A 179 35.37 5.09 1.46
C ALA A 179 36.50 5.73 0.66
N SER A 180 36.92 5.08 -0.44
CA SER A 180 37.89 5.62 -1.37
C SER A 180 37.38 6.92 -2.00
N SER A 181 38.26 7.77 -2.51
CA SER A 181 37.89 9.00 -3.23
C SER A 181 36.87 8.72 -4.36
N LYS A 182 37.02 7.57 -5.04
CA LYS A 182 36.09 7.10 -6.08
C LYS A 182 34.69 6.80 -5.53
N GLN A 183 34.57 6.15 -4.36
CA GLN A 183 33.32 5.86 -3.71
C GLN A 183 32.60 7.14 -3.26
N ARG A 184 33.35 8.09 -2.67
CA ARG A 184 32.84 9.40 -2.29
C ARG A 184 32.33 10.19 -3.50
N ALA A 185 33.04 10.17 -4.62
CA ALA A 185 32.55 10.79 -5.85
C ALA A 185 31.28 10.15 -6.37
N ALA A 186 31.15 8.82 -6.28
CA ALA A 186 29.92 8.10 -6.65
C ALA A 186 28.74 8.48 -5.74
N THR A 187 28.93 8.55 -4.42
CA THR A 187 27.93 9.01 -3.46
C THR A 187 27.41 10.41 -3.83
N LEU A 188 28.32 11.36 -4.03
CA LEU A 188 27.97 12.74 -4.38
C LEU A 188 27.23 12.82 -5.73
N LYS A 189 27.61 11.99 -6.70
CA LYS A 189 26.89 11.89 -7.98
C LYS A 189 25.43 11.46 -7.76
N TYR A 190 25.19 10.38 -7.01
CA TYR A 190 23.85 9.90 -6.73
C TYR A 190 23.01 10.91 -5.93
N TYR A 191 23.62 11.63 -4.98
CA TYR A 191 22.92 12.67 -4.23
C TYR A 191 22.52 13.85 -5.14
N LYS A 192 23.40 14.26 -6.07
CA LYS A 192 23.05 15.26 -7.09
C LYS A 192 21.90 14.80 -7.99
N GLU A 193 21.88 13.51 -8.35
CA GLU A 193 20.78 12.93 -9.14
C GLU A 193 19.48 12.80 -8.35
N ALA A 194 19.54 12.53 -7.03
CA ALA A 194 18.36 12.42 -6.16
C ALA A 194 17.68 13.76 -5.90
N LEU A 195 18.46 14.83 -5.79
CA LEU A 195 18.04 16.15 -5.34
C LEU A 195 16.78 16.68 -6.07
N PRO A 196 16.74 16.79 -7.41
CA PRO A 196 15.60 17.40 -8.10
C PRO A 196 14.29 16.61 -7.90
N TYR A 197 14.36 15.30 -7.71
CA TYR A 197 13.18 14.47 -7.45
C TYR A 197 12.62 14.71 -6.05
N LEU A 198 13.48 14.77 -5.04
CA LEU A 198 13.06 15.01 -3.66
C LEU A 198 12.58 16.44 -3.43
N GLU A 199 13.19 17.42 -4.06
CA GLU A 199 12.68 18.81 -4.03
C GLU A 199 11.33 18.94 -4.71
N LYS A 200 11.12 18.26 -5.85
CA LYS A 200 9.82 18.22 -6.52
C LYS A 200 8.77 17.57 -5.62
N TYR A 201 9.10 16.44 -4.95
CA TYR A 201 8.20 15.82 -3.98
C TYR A 201 7.89 16.74 -2.81
N ARG A 202 8.90 17.40 -2.22
CA ARG A 202 8.72 18.40 -1.16
C ARG A 202 7.75 19.50 -1.57
N ALA A 203 7.89 20.01 -2.80
CA ALA A 203 7.00 21.05 -3.33
C ALA A 203 5.55 20.55 -3.49
N MET A 204 5.35 19.29 -3.88
CA MET A 204 4.04 18.68 -4.03
C MET A 204 3.39 18.29 -2.69
N ARG A 205 4.22 17.84 -1.73
CA ARG A 205 3.77 17.32 -0.42
C ARG A 205 4.60 17.91 0.73
N PRO A 206 4.49 19.22 0.96
CA PRO A 206 5.21 19.88 2.05
C PRO A 206 4.77 19.37 3.44
N ASP A 207 3.56 18.84 3.54
CA ASP A 207 2.98 18.22 4.74
C ASP A 207 3.69 16.92 5.17
N ARG A 208 4.34 16.22 4.23
CA ARG A 208 4.96 14.91 4.46
C ARG A 208 6.45 15.02 4.78
N LYS A 209 6.79 15.84 5.79
CA LYS A 209 8.18 16.01 6.27
C LYS A 209 8.85 14.69 6.63
N ASP A 210 8.08 13.74 7.16
CA ASP A 210 8.52 12.38 7.48
C ASP A 210 9.20 11.64 6.33
N LYS A 211 8.91 12.02 5.08
CA LYS A 211 9.43 11.37 3.88
C LYS A 211 10.63 12.05 3.25
N TRP A 212 10.65 13.38 3.24
CA TRP A 212 11.64 14.15 2.48
C TRP A 212 12.71 14.86 3.33
N ALA A 213 12.40 15.16 4.63
CA ALA A 213 13.30 16.03 5.39
C ALA A 213 14.68 15.39 5.61
N LEU A 214 14.76 14.17 6.14
CA LEU A 214 16.05 13.50 6.40
C LEU A 214 16.87 13.23 5.12
N PRO A 215 16.29 12.73 4.02
CA PRO A 215 17.02 12.60 2.76
C PRO A 215 17.58 13.93 2.23
N LEU A 216 16.78 15.00 2.20
CA LEU A 216 17.22 16.32 1.74
C LEU A 216 18.28 16.91 2.67
N TYR A 217 18.11 16.82 3.99
CA TYR A 217 19.12 17.22 4.96
C TYR A 217 20.47 16.56 4.67
N THR A 218 20.48 15.26 4.47
CA THR A 218 21.69 14.50 4.15
C THR A 218 22.32 14.95 2.83
N ILE A 219 21.49 15.19 1.82
CA ILE A 219 21.96 15.63 0.49
C ILE A 219 22.57 17.03 0.58
N TYR A 220 21.89 17.99 1.19
CA TYR A 220 22.37 19.37 1.30
C TYR A 220 23.68 19.45 2.08
N LEU A 221 23.78 18.70 3.18
CA LEU A 221 25.03 18.62 3.97
C LEU A 221 26.20 18.11 3.11
N ASN A 222 26.00 17.00 2.39
CA ASN A 222 27.07 16.38 1.61
C ASN A 222 27.46 17.17 0.33
N LEU A 223 26.52 17.93 -0.22
CA LEU A 223 26.75 18.78 -1.39
C LEU A 223 27.24 20.20 -1.02
N ASN A 224 27.44 20.51 0.26
CA ASN A 224 27.80 21.83 0.79
C ASN A 224 26.81 22.94 0.36
N MET A 225 25.52 22.65 0.39
CA MET A 225 24.43 23.59 0.08
C MET A 225 23.99 24.31 1.36
N GLY A 226 24.85 25.22 1.85
CA GLY A 226 24.69 25.80 3.20
C GLY A 226 23.38 26.51 3.43
N LYS A 227 22.84 27.26 2.46
CA LYS A 227 21.58 27.97 2.60
C LYS A 227 20.40 27.01 2.74
N GLU A 228 20.29 26.04 1.86
CA GLU A 228 19.22 25.02 1.86
C GLU A 228 19.35 24.10 3.08
N PHE A 229 20.58 23.82 3.51
CA PHE A 229 20.87 23.09 4.76
C PHE A 229 20.34 23.85 5.97
N ASP A 230 20.64 25.15 6.12
CA ASP A 230 20.19 25.96 7.23
C ASP A 230 18.64 26.09 7.30
N GLU A 231 17.99 26.07 6.13
CA GLU A 231 16.52 26.07 6.04
C GLU A 231 15.92 24.76 6.54
N ILE A 232 16.49 23.61 6.16
CA ILE A 232 15.96 22.31 6.53
C ILE A 232 16.31 21.93 7.97
N ASP A 233 17.48 22.33 8.48
CA ASP A 233 17.93 22.10 9.85
C ASP A 233 16.96 22.70 10.87
N LYS A 234 16.39 23.87 10.56
CA LYS A 234 15.35 24.50 11.40
C LYS A 234 14.03 23.74 11.44
N LEU A 235 13.83 22.78 10.54
CA LEU A 235 12.61 21.98 10.44
C LEU A 235 12.74 20.61 11.09
N MET A 236 13.97 20.18 11.40
CA MET A 236 14.28 18.90 12.05
C MET A 236 14.11 18.98 13.56
#